data_efa439179308eb21e3e33e28e4e55f5c
#
_entry.id   efa439179308eb21e3e33e28e4e55f5c
#
_cell.length_a   1.000
_cell.length_b   1.000
_cell.length_c   1.000
_cell.angle_alpha   90.00
_cell.angle_beta   90.00
_cell.angle_gamma   90.00
#
_symmetry.space_group_name_H-M   'P 1'
#
loop_
_entity.id
_entity.type
_entity.pdbx_description
1 polymer ?
#
loop_
_entity_poly.entity_id
_entity_poly.type
_entity_poly.pdbx_seq_one_letter_code
_entity_poly.pdbx_strand_id
1 'polypeptide(L)'
;LSFRDIVHQYTDGHEWEEFGIDLCLGAEADRPISGREQMFAPFYMKEAAEKAVIVASDGTRRPLVLEETKIVDAKPEPAEPVLPFSPFAAGMILLLASIGIAAYYLHLRRIPHGWYVFLFAVQGLAGCVIAFLFFCSVHPTVGSNWLLALLNPLPLFYLPVLIYHAIKGKKEPYHLIN
;
A
#
# COMPACT_ATOMS: atom_id res chain seq x y z
N LEU A 1 11.30 15.93 6.09
CA LEU A 1 10.95 14.53 5.85
C LEU A 1 9.57 14.22 6.41
N SER A 2 8.84 13.34 5.79
CA SER A 2 7.60 12.73 6.27
C SER A 2 7.86 11.27 6.70
N PHE A 3 6.85 10.62 7.27
CA PHE A 3 6.93 9.17 7.54
C PHE A 3 7.10 8.39 6.24
N ARG A 4 6.37 8.75 5.17
CA ARG A 4 6.45 8.10 3.86
C ARG A 4 7.85 8.24 3.25
N ASP A 5 8.46 9.44 3.31
CA ASP A 5 9.82 9.64 2.80
C ASP A 5 10.84 8.70 3.47
N ILE A 6 10.69 8.49 4.78
CA ILE A 6 11.59 7.59 5.50
C ILE A 6 11.33 6.13 5.11
N VAL A 7 10.06 5.72 4.99
CA VAL A 7 9.72 4.36 4.57
C VAL A 7 10.31 4.07 3.18
N HIS A 8 10.18 4.99 2.23
CA HIS A 8 10.75 4.85 0.89
C HIS A 8 12.27 4.70 0.88
N GLN A 9 13.00 5.30 1.86
CA GLN A 9 14.45 5.05 2.00
C GLN A 9 14.79 3.60 2.36
N TYR A 10 13.87 2.89 3.02
CA TYR A 10 14.05 1.48 3.41
C TYR A 10 13.51 0.51 2.38
N THR A 11 12.64 0.95 1.49
CA THR A 11 12.05 0.14 0.42
C THR A 11 12.67 0.43 -0.95
N ASP A 12 13.70 1.27 -1.01
CA ASP A 12 14.39 1.60 -2.26
C ASP A 12 14.86 0.33 -2.98
N GLY A 13 14.48 0.21 -4.27
CA GLY A 13 14.69 -0.98 -5.08
C GLY A 13 13.68 -2.11 -4.88
N HIS A 14 12.72 -2.00 -3.95
CA HIS A 14 11.69 -2.99 -3.64
C HIS A 14 10.30 -2.47 -4.02
N GLU A 15 10.04 -2.26 -5.31
CA GLU A 15 8.83 -1.56 -5.83
C GLU A 15 7.50 -2.18 -5.37
N TRP A 16 7.42 -3.51 -5.18
CA TRP A 16 6.19 -4.17 -4.75
C TRP A 16 5.93 -4.01 -3.26
N GLU A 17 6.97 -4.02 -2.45
CA GLU A 17 6.90 -3.75 -1.02
C GLU A 17 6.50 -2.30 -0.78
N GLU A 18 7.14 -1.36 -1.48
CA GLU A 18 6.81 0.06 -1.44
C GLU A 18 5.36 0.30 -1.83
N PHE A 19 4.92 -0.26 -2.97
CA PHE A 19 3.53 -0.17 -3.41
C PHE A 19 2.54 -0.72 -2.36
N GLY A 20 2.83 -1.89 -1.78
CA GLY A 20 1.97 -2.49 -0.76
C GLY A 20 1.87 -1.64 0.51
N ILE A 21 2.98 -1.07 0.97
CA ILE A 21 3.01 -0.17 2.13
C ILE A 21 2.24 1.11 1.80
N ASP A 22 2.47 1.70 0.62
CA ASP A 22 1.81 2.93 0.19
C ASP A 22 0.30 2.82 0.10
N LEU A 23 -0.22 1.65 -0.29
CA LEU A 23 -1.67 1.38 -0.24
C LEU A 23 -2.24 1.44 1.18
N CYS A 24 -1.44 1.08 2.17
CA CYS A 24 -1.85 1.06 3.58
C CYS A 24 -1.69 2.42 4.27
N LEU A 25 -0.76 3.26 3.81
CA LEU A 25 -0.49 4.57 4.40
C LEU A 25 -1.58 5.59 4.01
N GLY A 26 -2.06 6.33 4.99
CA GLY A 26 -2.99 7.45 4.81
C GLY A 26 -2.27 8.80 4.69
N ALA A 27 -3.04 9.87 4.55
CA ALA A 27 -2.55 11.25 4.39
C ALA A 27 -1.66 11.72 5.57
N GLU A 28 -1.84 11.18 6.77
CA GLU A 28 -1.00 11.51 7.93
C GLU A 28 0.46 11.08 7.74
N ALA A 29 0.73 10.11 6.86
CA ALA A 29 2.09 9.69 6.55
C ALA A 29 2.89 10.75 5.76
N ASP A 30 2.19 11.68 5.11
CA ASP A 30 2.78 12.70 4.23
C ASP A 30 3.10 14.02 4.95
N ARG A 31 2.67 14.17 6.22
CA ARG A 31 2.97 15.38 6.99
C ARG A 31 4.45 15.47 7.37
N PRO A 32 5.00 16.67 7.45
CA PRO A 32 6.33 16.88 8.03
C PRO A 32 6.41 16.36 9.46
N ILE A 33 7.49 15.66 9.78
CA ILE A 33 7.72 15.08 11.10
C ILE A 33 8.93 15.68 11.79
N SER A 34 8.86 15.75 13.12
CA SER A 34 9.95 16.23 13.98
C SER A 34 11.11 15.24 14.02
N GLY A 35 12.33 15.70 14.40
CA GLY A 35 13.48 14.81 14.60
C GLY A 35 13.21 13.70 15.63
N ARG A 36 12.33 13.94 16.62
CA ARG A 36 11.91 12.90 17.57
C ARG A 36 11.04 11.83 16.91
N GLU A 37 10.12 12.22 16.04
CA GLU A 37 9.29 11.29 15.31
C GLU A 37 10.11 10.47 14.31
N GLN A 38 11.17 11.04 13.72
CA GLN A 38 12.07 10.30 12.82
C GLN A 38 12.77 9.12 13.51
N MET A 39 12.90 9.14 14.83
CA MET A 39 13.52 8.06 15.61
C MET A 39 12.71 6.74 15.61
N PHE A 40 11.55 6.67 14.98
CA PHE A 40 10.88 5.38 14.73
C PHE A 40 11.71 4.48 13.80
N ALA A 41 12.54 5.08 12.94
CA ALA A 41 13.45 4.38 12.05
C ALA A 41 14.83 4.16 12.71
N PRO A 42 15.37 2.93 12.66
CA PRO A 42 16.57 2.57 13.42
C PRO A 42 17.78 3.45 13.15
N PHE A 43 18.03 3.85 11.91
CA PHE A 43 19.18 4.70 11.58
C PHE A 43 19.05 6.10 12.18
N TYR A 44 17.86 6.70 12.13
CA TYR A 44 17.61 8.01 12.73
C TYR A 44 17.67 7.95 14.26
N MET A 45 17.21 6.84 14.86
CA MET A 45 17.34 6.63 16.31
C MET A 45 18.81 6.49 16.72
N LYS A 46 19.59 5.72 15.95
CA LYS A 46 21.05 5.59 16.17
C LYS A 46 21.73 6.95 16.11
N GLU A 47 21.51 7.71 15.04
CA GLU A 47 22.08 9.05 14.86
C GLU A 47 21.69 10.01 15.99
N ALA A 48 20.45 9.96 16.45
CA ALA A 48 19.98 10.76 17.58
C ALA A 48 20.68 10.34 18.88
N ALA A 49 20.89 9.05 19.13
CA ALA A 49 21.58 8.55 20.30
C ALA A 49 23.06 8.97 20.32
N GLU A 50 23.74 8.93 19.17
CA GLU A 50 25.13 9.38 19.02
C GLU A 50 25.32 10.87 19.35
N LYS A 51 24.33 11.69 18.96
CA LYS A 51 24.35 13.15 19.22
C LYS A 51 23.84 13.51 20.62
N ALA A 52 23.24 12.57 21.34
CA ALA A 52 22.63 12.83 22.64
C ALA A 52 23.68 13.04 23.73
N VAL A 53 23.35 13.96 24.64
CA VAL A 53 24.21 14.32 25.78
C VAL A 53 23.40 14.10 27.06
N ILE A 54 24.01 13.39 28.01
CA ILE A 54 23.50 13.26 29.36
C ILE A 54 23.97 14.47 30.18
N VAL A 55 23.03 15.15 30.84
CA VAL A 55 23.32 16.23 31.78
C VAL A 55 23.08 15.71 33.18
N ALA A 56 24.10 15.60 33.98
CA ALA A 56 24.02 15.20 35.39
C ALA A 56 23.43 16.32 36.26
N SER A 57 23.05 16.00 37.49
CA SER A 57 22.44 16.95 38.45
C SER A 57 23.41 18.09 38.86
N ASP A 58 24.68 17.87 38.75
CA ASP A 58 25.76 18.85 38.98
C ASP A 58 26.08 19.75 37.78
N GLY A 59 25.36 19.55 36.64
CA GLY A 59 25.56 20.29 35.40
C GLY A 59 26.64 19.71 34.47
N THR A 60 27.32 18.64 34.88
CA THR A 60 28.31 17.99 34.00
C THR A 60 27.64 17.35 32.80
N ARG A 61 28.32 17.43 31.65
CA ARG A 61 27.82 16.89 30.37
C ARG A 61 28.72 15.77 29.88
N ARG A 62 28.11 14.67 29.44
CA ARG A 62 28.83 13.58 28.79
C ARG A 62 28.03 13.02 27.61
N PRO A 63 28.65 12.48 26.57
CA PRO A 63 27.95 11.77 25.50
C PRO A 63 27.08 10.63 26.05
N LEU A 64 25.93 10.36 25.43
CA LEU A 64 25.14 9.20 25.75
C LEU A 64 25.82 7.92 25.29
N VAL A 65 26.35 7.92 24.06
CA VAL A 65 27.10 6.80 23.47
C VAL A 65 28.58 7.05 23.69
N LEU A 66 29.26 6.14 24.39
CA LEU A 66 30.72 6.20 24.66
C LEU A 66 31.50 5.38 23.64
N GLU A 67 30.93 4.28 23.17
CA GLU A 67 31.57 3.36 22.24
C GLU A 67 30.52 2.75 21.31
N GLU A 68 30.88 2.57 20.05
CA GLU A 68 30.12 1.87 19.06
C GLU A 68 30.94 0.71 18.52
N THR A 69 30.34 -0.49 18.53
CA THR A 69 30.97 -1.69 17.97
C THR A 69 30.09 -2.26 16.87
N LYS A 70 30.63 -2.33 15.66
CA LYS A 70 29.97 -2.98 14.53
C LYS A 70 30.16 -4.50 14.61
N ILE A 71 29.15 -5.23 15.04
CA ILE A 71 29.23 -6.68 15.25
C ILE A 71 29.11 -7.44 13.91
N VAL A 72 28.29 -6.95 13.00
CA VAL A 72 28.03 -7.57 11.70
C VAL A 72 28.21 -6.54 10.60
N ASP A 73 29.07 -6.83 9.64
CA ASP A 73 29.19 -6.05 8.41
C ASP A 73 28.35 -6.66 7.31
N ALA A 74 27.04 -6.45 7.42
CA ALA A 74 26.11 -6.90 6.40
C ALA A 74 26.33 -6.12 5.11
N LYS A 75 26.64 -6.83 4.04
CA LYS A 75 26.64 -6.22 2.71
C LYS A 75 25.19 -6.13 2.23
N PRO A 76 24.75 -4.99 1.70
CA PRO A 76 23.43 -4.91 1.09
C PRO A 76 23.35 -5.93 -0.05
N GLU A 77 22.41 -6.83 0.01
CA GLU A 77 22.08 -7.69 -1.12
C GLU A 77 21.33 -6.86 -2.15
N PRO A 78 21.58 -7.10 -3.46
CA PRO A 78 20.77 -6.48 -4.50
C PRO A 78 19.30 -6.85 -4.29
N ALA A 79 18.39 -5.86 -4.35
CA ALA A 79 16.98 -6.12 -4.31
C ALA A 79 16.58 -6.99 -5.52
N GLU A 80 16.17 -8.24 -5.25
CA GLU A 80 15.62 -9.08 -6.29
C GLU A 80 14.12 -8.78 -6.43
N PRO A 81 13.64 -8.45 -7.64
CA PRO A 81 12.23 -8.14 -7.82
C PRO A 81 11.38 -9.39 -7.55
N VAL A 82 10.38 -9.26 -6.70
CA VAL A 82 9.41 -10.33 -6.38
C VAL A 82 8.65 -10.79 -7.63
N LEU A 83 8.40 -9.88 -8.57
CA LEU A 83 7.79 -10.16 -9.86
C LEU A 83 8.61 -9.53 -10.98
N PRO A 84 8.59 -10.12 -12.20
CA PRO A 84 9.40 -9.64 -13.33
C PRO A 84 8.89 -8.31 -13.94
N PHE A 85 7.95 -7.65 -13.31
CA PHE A 85 7.38 -6.38 -13.75
C PHE A 85 6.99 -5.50 -12.54
N SER A 86 7.03 -4.20 -12.74
CA SER A 86 6.68 -3.22 -11.72
C SER A 86 5.17 -3.19 -11.42
N PRO A 87 4.74 -2.67 -10.26
CA PRO A 87 3.32 -2.42 -9.96
C PRO A 87 2.63 -1.55 -11.00
N PHE A 88 3.32 -0.55 -11.54
CA PHE A 88 2.81 0.29 -12.63
C PHE A 88 2.55 -0.54 -13.90
N ALA A 89 3.49 -1.39 -14.29
CA ALA A 89 3.32 -2.27 -15.46
C ALA A 89 2.16 -3.25 -15.25
N ALA A 90 2.01 -3.81 -14.04
CA ALA A 90 0.87 -4.65 -13.69
C ALA A 90 -0.47 -3.92 -13.85
N GLY A 91 -0.55 -2.68 -13.36
CA GLY A 91 -1.72 -1.82 -13.52
C GLY A 91 -2.05 -1.54 -14.98
N MET A 92 -1.03 -1.24 -15.81
CA MET A 92 -1.19 -1.02 -17.25
C MET A 92 -1.66 -2.27 -17.98
N ILE A 93 -1.11 -3.44 -17.65
CA ILE A 93 -1.55 -4.73 -18.21
C ILE A 93 -3.02 -4.98 -17.86
N LEU A 94 -3.40 -4.78 -16.59
CA LEU A 94 -4.78 -4.95 -16.13
C LEU A 94 -5.73 -3.98 -16.85
N LEU A 95 -5.33 -2.74 -17.03
CA LEU A 95 -6.11 -1.73 -17.77
C LEU A 95 -6.32 -2.13 -19.23
N LEU A 96 -5.24 -2.46 -19.94
CA LEU A 96 -5.31 -2.85 -21.35
C LEU A 96 -6.12 -4.14 -21.54
N ALA A 97 -5.94 -5.12 -20.65
CA ALA A 97 -6.75 -6.34 -20.66
C ALA A 97 -8.24 -6.01 -20.42
N SER A 98 -8.55 -5.11 -19.49
CA SER A 98 -9.93 -4.69 -19.22
C SER A 98 -10.56 -4.01 -20.43
N ILE A 99 -9.83 -3.12 -21.09
CA ILE A 99 -10.29 -2.44 -22.32
C ILE A 99 -10.52 -3.47 -23.44
N GLY A 100 -9.57 -4.38 -23.66
CA GLY A 100 -9.68 -5.42 -24.71
C GLY A 100 -10.86 -6.36 -24.46
N ILE A 101 -11.04 -6.82 -23.23
CA ILE A 101 -12.16 -7.66 -22.83
C ILE A 101 -13.48 -6.90 -23.00
N ALA A 102 -13.56 -5.65 -22.55
CA ALA A 102 -14.76 -4.84 -22.70
C ALA A 102 -15.11 -4.63 -24.18
N ALA A 103 -14.15 -4.26 -25.03
CA ALA A 103 -14.36 -4.09 -26.47
C ALA A 103 -14.83 -5.38 -27.15
N TYR A 104 -14.19 -6.51 -26.83
CA TYR A 104 -14.59 -7.82 -27.37
C TYR A 104 -16.01 -8.20 -26.98
N TYR A 105 -16.37 -8.09 -25.70
CA TYR A 105 -17.70 -8.43 -25.23
C TYR A 105 -18.78 -7.44 -25.68
N LEU A 106 -18.43 -6.17 -25.86
CA LEU A 106 -19.31 -5.18 -26.46
C LEU A 106 -19.64 -5.55 -27.92
N HIS A 107 -18.65 -5.98 -28.69
CA HIS A 107 -18.85 -6.49 -30.05
C HIS A 107 -19.79 -7.71 -30.06
N LEU A 108 -19.66 -8.61 -29.09
CA LEU A 108 -20.53 -9.77 -28.94
C LEU A 108 -21.91 -9.44 -28.36
N ARG A 109 -22.16 -8.21 -27.95
CA ARG A 109 -23.34 -7.79 -27.19
C ARG A 109 -23.60 -8.68 -25.97
N ARG A 110 -22.54 -8.93 -25.19
CA ARG A 110 -22.56 -9.74 -23.95
C ARG A 110 -21.83 -9.01 -22.83
N ILE A 111 -22.07 -9.48 -21.59
CA ILE A 111 -21.39 -8.93 -20.41
C ILE A 111 -20.33 -9.94 -19.94
N PRO A 112 -19.07 -9.50 -19.70
CA PRO A 112 -18.00 -10.37 -19.22
C PRO A 112 -18.12 -10.60 -17.70
N HIS A 113 -19.18 -11.29 -17.25
CA HIS A 113 -19.46 -11.49 -15.82
C HIS A 113 -18.27 -12.06 -15.05
N GLY A 114 -17.54 -13.03 -15.63
CA GLY A 114 -16.37 -13.61 -14.99
C GLY A 114 -15.25 -12.58 -14.73
N TRP A 115 -15.06 -11.66 -15.67
CA TRP A 115 -14.10 -10.57 -15.52
C TRP A 115 -14.53 -9.60 -14.40
N TYR A 116 -15.79 -9.23 -14.35
CA TYR A 116 -16.31 -8.39 -13.28
C TYR A 116 -16.25 -9.06 -11.91
N VAL A 117 -16.53 -10.38 -11.85
CA VAL A 117 -16.35 -11.15 -10.59
C VAL A 117 -14.92 -11.04 -10.12
N PHE A 118 -13.93 -11.23 -11.00
CA PHE A 118 -12.52 -11.10 -10.67
C PHE A 118 -12.18 -9.69 -10.17
N LEU A 119 -12.53 -8.65 -10.93
CA LEU A 119 -12.22 -7.27 -10.57
C LEU A 119 -12.86 -6.85 -9.24
N PHE A 120 -14.14 -7.17 -9.04
CA PHE A 120 -14.87 -6.81 -7.83
C PHE A 120 -14.39 -7.60 -6.61
N ALA A 121 -13.97 -8.85 -6.79
CA ALA A 121 -13.37 -9.63 -5.72
C ALA A 121 -12.03 -9.00 -5.28
N VAL A 122 -11.13 -8.72 -6.22
CA VAL A 122 -9.82 -8.11 -5.92
C VAL A 122 -9.99 -6.74 -5.28
N GLN A 123 -10.81 -5.87 -5.88
CA GLN A 123 -11.09 -4.53 -5.36
C GLN A 123 -11.72 -4.58 -3.97
N GLY A 124 -12.72 -5.42 -3.78
CA GLY A 124 -13.42 -5.53 -2.51
C GLY A 124 -12.56 -6.13 -1.40
N LEU A 125 -11.71 -7.12 -1.71
CA LEU A 125 -10.76 -7.68 -0.74
C LEU A 125 -9.70 -6.64 -0.33
N ALA A 126 -9.11 -5.93 -1.29
CA ALA A 126 -8.22 -4.81 -0.99
C ALA A 126 -8.93 -3.75 -0.15
N GLY A 127 -10.19 -3.44 -0.49
CA GLY A 127 -11.05 -2.53 0.26
C GLY A 127 -11.31 -2.98 1.70
N CYS A 128 -11.44 -4.28 1.96
CA CYS A 128 -11.56 -4.79 3.34
C CYS A 128 -10.30 -4.50 4.17
N VAL A 129 -9.12 -4.67 3.58
CA VAL A 129 -7.86 -4.36 4.28
C VAL A 129 -7.78 -2.88 4.62
N ILE A 130 -8.03 -2.01 3.63
CA ILE A 130 -7.98 -0.55 3.84
C ILE A 130 -9.07 -0.11 4.83
N ALA A 131 -10.29 -0.65 4.75
CA ALA A 131 -11.36 -0.34 5.69
C ALA A 131 -11.00 -0.78 7.12
N PHE A 132 -10.42 -1.98 7.27
CA PHE A 132 -9.94 -2.44 8.58
C PHE A 132 -8.87 -1.50 9.15
N LEU A 133 -7.88 -1.12 8.36
CA LEU A 133 -6.85 -0.18 8.79
C LEU A 133 -7.44 1.19 9.15
N PHE A 134 -8.39 1.68 8.35
CA PHE A 134 -9.02 2.98 8.56
C PHE A 134 -9.87 3.03 9.84
N PHE A 135 -10.69 2.00 10.11
CA PHE A 135 -11.67 2.02 11.21
C PHE A 135 -11.16 1.33 12.49
N CYS A 136 -10.25 0.38 12.39
CA CYS A 136 -9.86 -0.48 13.51
C CYS A 136 -8.42 -0.25 13.96
N SER A 137 -7.55 0.33 13.12
CA SER A 137 -6.17 0.57 13.50
C SER A 137 -6.03 1.85 14.33
N VAL A 138 -5.22 1.77 15.37
CA VAL A 138 -4.80 2.92 16.18
C VAL A 138 -3.47 3.53 15.68
N HIS A 139 -2.91 2.98 14.60
CA HIS A 139 -1.64 3.46 14.04
C HIS A 139 -1.85 4.81 13.36
N PRO A 140 -1.10 5.86 13.75
CA PRO A 140 -1.39 7.24 13.30
C PRO A 140 -1.24 7.43 11.79
N THR A 141 -0.35 6.68 11.11
CA THR A 141 -0.07 6.88 9.69
C THR A 141 -1.02 6.17 8.75
N VAL A 142 -1.93 5.30 9.23
CA VAL A 142 -2.92 4.59 8.38
C VAL A 142 -4.29 5.24 8.43
N GLY A 143 -4.53 6.15 9.36
CA GLY A 143 -5.73 6.97 9.40
C GLY A 143 -5.82 7.89 8.19
N SER A 144 -7.02 8.39 7.88
CA SER A 144 -7.25 9.29 6.75
C SER A 144 -6.77 8.74 5.39
N ASN A 145 -6.90 7.42 5.20
CA ASN A 145 -6.58 6.79 3.92
C ASN A 145 -7.75 6.94 2.94
N TRP A 146 -7.69 7.97 2.10
CA TRP A 146 -8.73 8.31 1.12
C TRP A 146 -8.86 7.30 -0.02
N LEU A 147 -7.91 6.35 -0.16
CA LEU A 147 -8.07 5.21 -1.07
C LEU A 147 -9.29 4.37 -0.72
N LEU A 148 -9.80 4.44 0.52
CA LEU A 148 -11.06 3.79 0.92
C LEU A 148 -12.25 4.23 0.05
N ALA A 149 -12.26 5.44 -0.49
CA ALA A 149 -13.29 5.89 -1.41
C ALA A 149 -13.27 5.11 -2.74
N LEU A 150 -12.09 4.71 -3.20
CA LEU A 150 -11.89 3.98 -4.44
C LEU A 150 -11.84 2.46 -4.20
N LEU A 151 -11.02 2.03 -3.23
CA LEU A 151 -10.87 0.64 -2.82
C LEU A 151 -11.69 0.41 -1.55
N ASN A 152 -12.95 0.05 -1.71
CA ASN A 152 -13.88 -0.20 -0.60
C ASN A 152 -14.49 -1.59 -0.70
N PRO A 153 -15.03 -2.16 0.40
CA PRO A 153 -15.58 -3.52 0.41
C PRO A 153 -16.95 -3.67 -0.28
N LEU A 154 -17.59 -2.57 -0.67
CA LEU A 154 -18.95 -2.60 -1.22
C LEU A 154 -19.13 -3.52 -2.44
N PRO A 155 -18.17 -3.62 -3.39
CA PRO A 155 -18.27 -4.55 -4.52
C PRO A 155 -18.48 -6.00 -4.11
N LEU A 156 -18.03 -6.43 -2.92
CA LEU A 156 -18.23 -7.80 -2.45
C LEU A 156 -19.70 -8.15 -2.25
N PHE A 157 -20.52 -7.19 -1.87
CA PHE A 157 -21.97 -7.41 -1.71
C PHE A 157 -22.67 -7.68 -3.05
N TYR A 158 -22.09 -7.23 -4.16
CA TYR A 158 -22.64 -7.47 -5.49
C TYR A 158 -22.13 -8.77 -6.12
N LEU A 159 -21.05 -9.37 -5.59
CA LEU A 159 -20.48 -10.62 -6.12
C LEU A 159 -21.49 -11.77 -6.26
N PRO A 160 -22.38 -12.06 -5.29
CA PRO A 160 -23.34 -13.16 -5.43
C PRO A 160 -24.22 -13.00 -6.67
N VAL A 161 -24.63 -11.77 -6.99
CA VAL A 161 -25.44 -11.45 -8.17
C VAL A 161 -24.64 -11.70 -9.45
N LEU A 162 -23.38 -11.22 -9.51
CA LEU A 162 -22.49 -11.42 -10.65
C LEU A 162 -22.20 -12.91 -10.89
N ILE A 163 -21.92 -13.65 -9.82
CA ILE A 163 -21.66 -15.11 -9.88
C ILE A 163 -22.90 -15.83 -10.40
N TYR A 164 -24.09 -15.49 -9.90
CA TYR A 164 -25.34 -16.07 -10.37
C TYR A 164 -25.51 -15.86 -11.88
N HIS A 165 -25.29 -14.64 -12.38
CA HIS A 165 -25.39 -14.34 -13.81
C HIS A 165 -24.29 -15.02 -14.63
N ALA A 166 -23.08 -15.11 -14.10
CA ALA A 166 -21.98 -15.83 -14.74
C ALA A 166 -22.32 -17.32 -14.95
N ILE A 167 -22.88 -17.98 -13.93
CA ILE A 167 -23.24 -19.42 -13.98
C ILE A 167 -24.47 -19.65 -14.87
N LYS A 168 -25.50 -18.80 -14.76
CA LYS A 168 -26.77 -18.98 -15.51
C LYS A 168 -26.68 -18.56 -16.96
N GLY A 169 -25.61 -17.86 -17.40
CA GLY A 169 -25.43 -17.44 -18.78
C GLY A 169 -26.56 -16.54 -19.33
N LYS A 170 -27.29 -15.87 -18.46
CA LYS A 170 -28.38 -15.00 -18.89
C LYS A 170 -27.87 -13.86 -19.73
N LYS A 171 -28.44 -13.71 -20.93
CA LYS A 171 -28.30 -12.50 -21.75
C LYS A 171 -29.01 -11.36 -21.01
N GLU A 172 -28.26 -10.41 -20.48
CA GLU A 172 -28.88 -9.19 -19.95
C GLU A 172 -29.33 -8.31 -21.13
N PRO A 173 -30.56 -7.75 -21.06
CA PRO A 173 -31.01 -6.82 -22.08
C PRO A 173 -30.21 -5.51 -21.96
N TYR A 174 -29.51 -5.13 -23.03
CA TYR A 174 -28.76 -3.88 -23.18
C TYR A 174 -29.64 -2.60 -23.17
N HIS A 175 -30.82 -2.64 -22.61
CA HIS A 175 -31.78 -1.52 -22.66
C HIS A 175 -31.46 -0.35 -21.73
N LEU A 176 -30.33 -0.38 -21.01
CA LEU A 176 -29.93 0.68 -20.08
C LEU A 176 -28.77 1.57 -20.58
N ILE A 177 -28.34 1.43 -21.85
CA ILE A 177 -27.25 2.24 -22.41
C ILE A 177 -27.74 2.93 -23.73
N ASN A 178 -28.94 3.45 -23.72
CA ASN A 178 -29.40 4.41 -24.74
C ASN A 178 -29.88 5.68 -24.04
#